data_387bd4cb9f277cca4d09090115fd2b4d
#
_entry.id   387bd4cb9f277cca4d09090115fd2b4d
#
_cell.length_a   1.000
_cell.length_b   1.000
_cell.length_c   1.000
_cell.angle_alpha   90.00
_cell.angle_beta   90.00
_cell.angle_gamma   90.00
#
_symmetry.space_group_name_H-M   'P 1'
#
loop_
_entity.id
_entity.type
_entity.pdbx_description
1 polymer ?
#
loop_
_entity_poly.entity_id
_entity_poly.type
_entity_poly.pdbx_seq_one_letter_code
_entity_poly.pdbx_strand_id
1 'polypeptide(L)'
;MTAVVKINAIEVPEGAGPELEQRFAQRLGAVESAPGFLGFELLRPTAGETRYYVYTRWASEADFQAWANGPAREAHGGERSRPVATGSSLLEFDVVQSTLPTSEASG
;
A
#
# COMPACT_ATOMS: atom_id res chain seq x y z
N MET A 1 3.42 18.93 10.01
CA MET A 1 3.22 18.22 8.76
C MET A 1 2.20 17.13 8.95
N THR A 2 1.38 16.92 7.96
CA THR A 2 0.29 15.99 8.04
C THR A 2 0.68 14.68 7.37
N ALA A 3 0.52 13.59 8.10
CA ALA A 3 0.69 12.28 7.50
C ALA A 3 -0.41 12.06 6.47
N VAL A 4 -0.09 11.27 5.46
CA VAL A 4 -1.07 10.94 4.42
C VAL A 4 -1.19 9.44 4.30
N VAL A 5 -2.37 9.00 3.84
CA VAL A 5 -2.64 7.60 3.59
C VAL A 5 -2.96 7.45 2.11
N LYS A 6 -2.29 6.50 1.48
CA LYS A 6 -2.53 6.19 0.08
C LYS A 6 -2.99 4.74 0.01
N ILE A 7 -4.15 4.53 -0.57
CA ILE A 7 -4.71 3.19 -0.68
C ILE A 7 -4.93 2.89 -2.16
N ASN A 8 -4.32 1.81 -2.62
CA ASN A 8 -4.57 1.36 -3.97
C ASN A 8 -5.63 0.26 -3.88
N ALA A 9 -6.81 0.54 -4.43
CA ALA A 9 -7.91 -0.42 -4.43
C ALA A 9 -7.79 -1.26 -5.70
N ILE A 10 -7.59 -2.55 -5.53
CA ILE A 10 -7.24 -3.43 -6.62
C ILE A 10 -8.34 -4.45 -6.86
N GLU A 11 -8.83 -4.51 -8.09
CA GLU A 11 -9.79 -5.52 -8.48
C GLU A 11 -9.05 -6.78 -8.87
N VAL A 12 -9.46 -7.90 -8.28
CA VAL A 12 -8.78 -9.17 -8.47
C VAL A 12 -9.82 -10.20 -8.90
N PRO A 13 -9.55 -10.97 -9.95
CA PRO A 13 -10.50 -12.01 -10.38
C PRO A 13 -10.76 -12.98 -9.25
N GLU A 14 -11.94 -13.55 -9.27
CA GLU A 14 -12.32 -14.53 -8.27
C GLU A 14 -11.30 -15.66 -8.27
N GLY A 15 -10.85 -16.03 -7.09
CA GLY A 15 -9.89 -17.11 -6.94
C GLY A 15 -8.44 -16.68 -7.06
N ALA A 16 -8.16 -15.45 -7.48
CA ALA A 16 -6.78 -15.02 -7.67
C ALA A 16 -6.22 -14.26 -6.46
N GLY A 17 -7.00 -14.12 -5.38
CA GLY A 17 -6.53 -13.42 -4.20
C GLY A 17 -5.26 -13.99 -3.60
N PRO A 18 -5.18 -15.32 -3.40
CA PRO A 18 -3.97 -15.90 -2.82
C PRO A 18 -2.71 -15.60 -3.63
N GLU A 19 -2.81 -15.57 -4.94
CA GLU A 19 -1.65 -15.24 -5.77
C GLU A 19 -1.24 -13.78 -5.56
N LEU A 20 -2.21 -12.89 -5.45
CA LEU A 20 -1.91 -11.50 -5.19
C LEU A 20 -1.21 -11.35 -3.85
N GLU A 21 -1.70 -12.04 -2.83
CA GLU A 21 -1.11 -11.97 -1.50
C GLU A 21 0.32 -12.45 -1.52
N GLN A 22 0.59 -13.50 -2.25
CA GLN A 22 1.93 -14.04 -2.33
C GLN A 22 2.87 -13.07 -3.03
N ARG A 23 2.41 -12.43 -4.09
CA ARG A 23 3.23 -11.46 -4.81
C ARG A 23 3.58 -10.26 -3.93
N PHE A 24 2.63 -9.80 -3.12
CA PHE A 24 2.91 -8.68 -2.24
C PHE A 24 3.87 -9.08 -1.12
N ALA A 25 3.78 -10.30 -0.64
CA ALA A 25 4.71 -10.77 0.38
C ALA A 25 6.15 -10.69 -0.12
N GLN A 26 6.35 -10.91 -1.39
CA GLN A 26 7.69 -10.86 -1.97
C GLN A 26 8.20 -9.44 -2.18
N ARG A 27 7.33 -8.44 -2.10
CA ARG A 27 7.69 -7.06 -2.38
C ARG A 27 7.81 -6.18 -1.15
N LEU A 28 7.56 -6.74 0.03
CA LEU A 28 7.51 -5.91 1.23
C LEU A 28 8.81 -5.14 1.46
N GLY A 29 9.95 -5.76 1.21
CA GLY A 29 11.21 -5.11 1.45
C GLY A 29 11.48 -3.91 0.56
N ALA A 30 10.77 -3.80 -0.56
CA ALA A 30 11.06 -2.74 -1.51
C ALA A 30 10.59 -1.37 -1.00
N VAL A 31 9.59 -1.32 -0.15
CA VAL A 31 9.05 -0.05 0.30
C VAL A 31 9.48 0.30 1.73
N GLU A 32 9.92 -0.68 2.50
CA GLU A 32 10.24 -0.45 3.91
C GLU A 32 11.32 0.59 4.11
N SER A 33 12.24 0.70 3.18
CA SER A 33 13.36 1.62 3.34
C SER A 33 13.10 2.97 2.70
N ALA A 34 11.93 3.20 2.15
CA ALA A 34 11.63 4.49 1.53
C ALA A 34 11.54 5.58 2.58
N PRO A 35 12.14 6.76 2.33
CA PRO A 35 12.05 7.85 3.30
C PRO A 35 10.60 8.25 3.55
N GLY A 36 10.27 8.44 4.81
CA GLY A 36 8.93 8.86 5.20
C GLY A 36 7.90 7.76 5.22
N PHE A 37 8.29 6.53 4.89
CA PHE A 37 7.36 5.41 4.92
C PHE A 37 7.02 5.07 6.37
N LEU A 38 5.73 4.99 6.68
CA LEU A 38 5.28 4.74 8.04
C LEU A 38 4.58 3.40 8.23
N GLY A 39 4.10 2.79 7.16
CA GLY A 39 3.45 1.49 7.32
C GLY A 39 2.78 1.01 6.05
N PHE A 40 2.61 -0.29 5.98
CA PHE A 40 1.99 -0.96 4.84
C PHE A 40 1.09 -2.06 5.36
N GLU A 41 -0.08 -2.19 4.76
CA GLU A 41 -0.95 -3.32 5.04
C GLU A 41 -1.67 -3.71 3.76
N LEU A 42 -1.76 -5.00 3.53
CA LEU A 42 -2.58 -5.52 2.45
C LEU A 42 -3.87 -6.02 3.07
N LEU A 43 -5.00 -5.44 2.66
CA LEU A 43 -6.28 -5.70 3.28
C LEU A 43 -7.12 -6.59 2.36
N ARG A 44 -7.49 -7.77 2.88
CA ARG A 44 -8.36 -8.68 2.15
C ARG A 44 -9.81 -8.31 2.43
N PRO A 45 -10.63 -8.16 1.39
CA PRO A 45 -12.03 -7.80 1.63
C PRO A 45 -12.78 -8.93 2.32
N THR A 46 -13.58 -8.59 3.32
CA THR A 46 -14.40 -9.58 4.01
C THR A 46 -15.89 -9.25 3.90
N ALA A 47 -16.23 -7.95 3.91
CA ALA A 47 -17.63 -7.53 3.81
C ALA A 47 -17.65 -6.07 3.43
N GLY A 48 -18.60 -5.70 2.60
CA GLY A 48 -18.79 -4.30 2.23
C GLY A 48 -17.88 -3.83 1.11
N GLU A 49 -16.95 -4.65 0.67
CA GLU A 49 -16.02 -4.30 -0.39
C GLU A 49 -15.56 -5.60 -1.04
N THR A 50 -15.26 -5.55 -2.33
CA THR A 50 -14.79 -6.72 -3.05
C THR A 50 -13.36 -6.58 -3.52
N ARG A 51 -12.77 -5.39 -3.40
CA ARG A 51 -11.42 -5.15 -3.87
C ARG A 51 -10.43 -5.28 -2.72
N TYR A 52 -9.21 -5.70 -3.05
CA TYR A 52 -8.11 -5.65 -2.09
C TYR A 52 -7.65 -4.20 -1.95
N TYR A 53 -7.22 -3.84 -0.76
CA TYR A 53 -6.67 -2.50 -0.52
C TYR A 53 -5.20 -2.63 -0.17
N VAL A 54 -4.36 -1.92 -0.90
CA VAL A 54 -2.94 -1.79 -0.55
C VAL A 54 -2.83 -0.49 0.22
N TYR A 55 -2.75 -0.59 1.51
CA TYR A 55 -2.73 0.56 2.41
C TYR A 55 -1.29 0.95 2.69
N THR A 56 -0.96 2.23 2.50
CA THR A 56 0.35 2.74 2.88
C THR A 56 0.16 4.07 3.60
N ARG A 57 1.02 4.30 4.58
CA ARG A 57 1.00 5.52 5.36
C ARG A 57 2.35 6.20 5.21
N TRP A 58 2.33 7.52 5.01
CA TRP A 58 3.53 8.30 4.72
C TRP A 58 3.58 9.52 5.59
N ALA A 59 4.79 9.95 5.95
CA ALA A 59 4.96 11.13 6.81
C ALA A 59 4.48 12.39 6.13
N SER A 60 4.56 12.45 4.79
CA SER A 60 4.13 13.62 4.05
C SER A 60 3.80 13.23 2.62
N GLU A 61 3.06 14.09 1.96
CA GLU A 61 2.76 13.90 0.54
C GLU A 61 4.04 13.87 -0.28
N ALA A 62 5.00 14.70 0.06
CA ALA A 62 6.25 14.76 -0.70
C ALA A 62 7.00 13.44 -0.63
N ASP A 63 6.98 12.77 0.52
CA ASP A 63 7.65 11.49 0.65
C ASP A 63 7.00 10.44 -0.22
N PHE A 64 5.67 10.42 -0.26
CA PHE A 64 4.97 9.49 -1.12
C PHE A 64 5.29 9.75 -2.59
N GLN A 65 5.27 11.03 -2.99
CA GLN A 65 5.53 11.37 -4.39
C GLN A 65 6.94 10.97 -4.80
N ALA A 66 7.90 11.16 -3.90
CA ALA A 66 9.28 10.78 -4.22
C ALA A 66 9.40 9.28 -4.46
N TRP A 67 8.72 8.49 -3.62
CA TRP A 67 8.76 7.04 -3.80
C TRP A 67 8.00 6.63 -5.07
N ALA A 68 6.82 7.21 -5.29
CA ALA A 68 6.00 6.84 -6.43
C ALA A 68 6.66 7.18 -7.76
N ASN A 69 7.40 8.29 -7.80
CA ASN A 69 8.07 8.73 -9.01
C ASN A 69 9.47 8.16 -9.19
N GLY A 70 9.97 7.46 -8.18
CA GLY A 70 11.30 6.88 -8.22
C GLY A 70 11.26 5.37 -8.08
N PRO A 71 11.53 4.84 -6.88
CA PRO A 71 11.65 3.38 -6.71
C PRO A 71 10.45 2.59 -7.16
N ALA A 72 9.24 3.10 -6.90
CA ALA A 72 8.05 2.36 -7.31
C ALA A 72 7.96 2.25 -8.82
N ARG A 73 8.31 3.33 -9.50
CA ARG A 73 8.25 3.34 -10.95
C ARG A 73 9.29 2.40 -11.54
N GLU A 74 10.47 2.37 -10.95
CA GLU A 74 11.51 1.47 -11.41
C GLU A 74 11.11 0.02 -11.21
N ALA A 75 10.50 -0.27 -10.07
CA ALA A 75 10.08 -1.64 -9.80
C ALA A 75 9.03 -2.08 -10.80
N HIS A 76 8.08 -1.19 -11.11
CA HIS A 76 7.03 -1.53 -12.07
C HIS A 76 7.58 -1.59 -13.49
N GLY A 77 8.55 -0.75 -13.81
CA GLY A 77 9.13 -0.75 -15.13
C GLY A 77 9.85 -2.03 -15.47
N GLY A 78 10.37 -2.73 -14.44
CA GLY A 78 11.02 -4.01 -14.66
C GLY A 78 10.09 -5.19 -14.62
N GLU A 79 8.83 -4.96 -14.35
CA GLU A 79 7.87 -6.03 -14.21
C GLU A 79 7.48 -6.59 -15.57
N ARG A 80 7.67 -7.87 -15.74
CA ARG A 80 7.33 -8.53 -17.00
C ARG A 80 6.15 -9.46 -16.86
N SER A 81 5.77 -9.80 -15.64
CA SER A 81 4.69 -10.73 -15.42
C SER A 81 3.36 -10.06 -15.73
N ARG A 82 2.42 -10.87 -16.17
CA ARG A 82 1.06 -10.40 -16.30
C ARG A 82 0.55 -10.01 -14.91
N PRO A 83 -0.05 -8.84 -14.75
CA PRO A 83 -0.57 -8.48 -13.44
C PRO A 83 -1.74 -9.37 -13.04
N VAL A 84 -1.83 -9.66 -11.74
CA VAL A 84 -2.97 -10.40 -11.20
C VAL A 84 -4.19 -9.50 -11.19
N ALA A 85 -4.01 -8.23 -10.87
CA ALA A 85 -5.12 -7.30 -10.75
C ALA A 85 -5.71 -6.99 -12.11
N THR A 86 -7.04 -6.86 -12.17
CA THR A 86 -7.74 -6.50 -13.39
C THR A 86 -8.05 -5.00 -13.44
N GLY A 87 -7.82 -4.28 -12.35
CA GLY A 87 -8.02 -2.84 -12.33
C GLY A 87 -7.54 -2.30 -11.00
N SER A 88 -7.29 -1.01 -10.96
CA SER A 88 -6.84 -0.39 -9.72
C SER A 88 -7.27 1.06 -9.70
N SER A 89 -7.47 1.58 -8.49
CA SER A 89 -7.82 2.97 -8.26
C SER A 89 -7.03 3.45 -7.06
N LEU A 90 -6.43 4.62 -7.17
CA LEU A 90 -5.68 5.18 -6.06
C LEU A 90 -6.57 6.09 -5.25
N LEU A 91 -6.70 5.81 -3.96
CA LEU A 91 -7.45 6.62 -3.02
C LEU A 91 -6.46 7.34 -2.12
N GLU A 92 -6.69 8.64 -1.92
CA GLU A 92 -5.71 9.45 -1.20
C GLU A 92 -6.40 10.19 -0.07
N PHE A 93 -5.77 10.20 1.10
CA PHE A 93 -6.35 10.77 2.30
C PHE A 93 -5.31 11.53 3.10
N ASP A 94 -5.71 12.63 3.72
CA ASP A 94 -4.91 13.27 4.76
C ASP A 94 -5.35 12.71 6.10
N VAL A 95 -4.39 12.48 6.98
CA VAL A 95 -4.73 12.02 8.32
C VAL A 95 -5.07 13.25 9.15
N VAL A 96 -6.35 13.43 9.43
CA VAL A 96 -6.83 14.60 10.17
C VAL A 96 -6.65 14.40 11.67
N GLN A 97 -6.92 13.19 12.15
CA GLN A 97 -6.78 12.84 13.54
C GLN A 97 -6.23 11.45 13.65
N SER A 98 -5.45 11.19 14.67
CA SER A 98 -4.83 9.90 14.83
C SER A 98 -4.62 9.64 16.31
N THR A 99 -5.05 8.48 16.76
CA THR A 99 -4.80 7.99 18.12
C THR A 99 -4.32 6.57 17.97
N LEU A 100 -3.03 6.36 18.14
CA LEU A 100 -2.47 5.03 18.01
C LEU A 100 -2.02 4.56 19.37
N PRO A 101 -2.18 3.26 19.66
CA PRO A 101 -1.66 2.72 20.90
C PRO A 101 -0.17 2.99 20.94
N THR A 102 0.31 3.47 22.06
CA THR A 102 1.73 3.71 22.17
C THR A 102 2.39 2.39 22.49
N SER A 103 3.59 2.25 21.98
CA SER A 103 4.24 0.97 22.20
C SER A 103 4.70 0.84 23.61
N GLU A 104 4.82 1.93 24.29
CA GLU A 104 5.16 1.77 25.66
C GLU A 104 3.93 1.48 26.41
N ALA A 105 2.81 1.89 25.90
CA ALA A 105 1.62 1.32 26.45
C ALA A 105 1.76 -0.14 26.29
N SER A 106 2.35 -0.49 25.26
CA SER A 106 2.63 -1.88 25.06
C SER A 106 3.98 -2.20 25.60
N GLY A 107 4.51 -1.31 26.17
CA GLY A 107 5.81 -1.79 26.68
C GLY A 107 6.33 -0.66 27.07
#